data_56cb0ff3bfe2836c3bd2b423ff737638
#
_entry.id   56cb0ff3bfe2836c3bd2b423ff737638
#
_cell.length_a   1.000
_cell.length_b   1.000
_cell.length_c   1.000
_cell.angle_alpha   90.00
_cell.angle_beta   90.00
_cell.angle_gamma   90.00
#
_symmetry.space_group_name_H-M   'P 1'
#
loop_
_entity.id
_entity.type
_entity.pdbx_description
1 polymer ?
#
loop_
_entity_poly.entity_id
_entity_poly.type
_entity_poly.pdbx_seq_one_letter_code
_entity_poly.pdbx_strand_id
1 'polypeptide(L)'
;MSEVEPENGWSTGTAAGFIDPVSMEDDPTELFPGDAGTLEADVRRVLVQLLRRKFLLAEKNPAQWRTLLENQQIIESRMHDLFIRLVVDHERGVAYKQQVRSTELDVPILLRDESYNRAETLVLVQLRTVFQRERGTGETSARVDIEELEQTVLTYFDPEDHNLARSQQEVRSAVQRLVTEGLLVEESAGRYRITPLVEVVLSTEKLAELQQWLRERNEATA
;
A
#
# COMPACT_ATOMS: atom_id res chain seq x y z
N MET A 1 40.80 -2.11 -88.95
CA MET A 1 40.39 -3.42 -88.34
C MET A 1 40.82 -3.31 -86.91
N SER A 2 39.89 -2.90 -86.06
CA SER A 2 40.07 -2.87 -84.61
C SER A 2 38.68 -2.97 -84.02
N GLU A 3 38.41 -4.09 -83.46
CA GLU A 3 37.15 -4.40 -82.72
C GLU A 3 37.21 -3.72 -81.39
N VAL A 4 36.16 -3.03 -81.06
CA VAL A 4 35.95 -2.46 -79.73
C VAL A 4 34.80 -3.27 -79.08
N GLU A 5 35.15 -4.00 -78.03
CA GLU A 5 34.14 -4.68 -77.19
C GLU A 5 33.39 -3.67 -76.32
N PRO A 6 32.08 -3.86 -76.09
CA PRO A 6 31.36 -3.07 -75.10
C PRO A 6 31.41 -3.74 -73.74
N GLU A 7 31.90 -3.02 -72.74
CA GLU A 7 31.86 -3.38 -71.33
C GLU A 7 30.39 -3.39 -70.85
N ASN A 8 29.93 -4.55 -70.41
CA ASN A 8 28.66 -4.70 -69.67
C ASN A 8 28.86 -4.35 -68.19
N GLY A 9 28.56 -3.09 -67.85
CA GLY A 9 28.40 -2.66 -66.47
C GLY A 9 27.09 -3.15 -65.88
N TRP A 10 27.10 -4.24 -65.13
CA TRP A 10 25.96 -4.65 -64.30
C TRP A 10 26.05 -3.82 -63.01
N SER A 11 25.21 -2.77 -62.97
CA SER A 11 24.88 -2.07 -61.74
C SER A 11 24.03 -2.98 -60.85
N THR A 12 24.61 -3.45 -59.76
CA THR A 12 23.92 -4.13 -58.70
C THR A 12 22.95 -3.15 -58.04
N GLY A 13 21.69 -3.25 -58.44
CA GLY A 13 20.60 -2.54 -57.77
C GLY A 13 20.56 -2.92 -56.28
N THR A 14 20.72 -1.92 -55.45
CA THR A 14 20.51 -1.98 -54.03
C THR A 14 19.14 -2.56 -53.79
N ALA A 15 19.06 -3.70 -53.10
CA ALA A 15 17.79 -4.28 -52.65
C ALA A 15 17.05 -3.20 -51.87
N ALA A 16 15.94 -2.74 -52.43
CA ALA A 16 15.00 -1.90 -51.70
C ALA A 16 14.61 -2.67 -50.42
N GLY A 17 14.99 -2.15 -49.30
CA GLY A 17 14.59 -2.73 -48.01
C GLY A 17 13.08 -2.89 -48.03
N PHE A 18 12.62 -4.09 -47.80
CA PHE A 18 11.20 -4.36 -47.49
C PHE A 18 10.90 -3.54 -46.24
N ILE A 19 10.16 -2.46 -46.41
CA ILE A 19 9.55 -1.76 -45.29
C ILE A 19 8.41 -2.66 -44.86
N ASP A 20 8.59 -3.37 -43.75
CA ASP A 20 7.47 -4.08 -43.13
C ASP A 20 6.35 -3.07 -42.92
N PRO A 21 5.13 -3.37 -43.41
CA PRO A 21 3.99 -2.50 -43.21
C PRO A 21 3.75 -2.44 -41.68
N VAL A 22 4.09 -1.31 -41.08
CA VAL A 22 3.67 -1.01 -39.71
C VAL A 22 2.15 -1.00 -39.78
N SER A 23 1.51 -1.87 -39.01
CA SER A 23 0.07 -1.89 -38.85
C SER A 23 -0.37 -0.52 -38.39
N MET A 24 -1.03 0.25 -39.23
CA MET A 24 -1.56 1.58 -38.92
C MET A 24 -2.89 1.53 -38.15
N GLU A 25 -3.27 0.38 -37.65
CA GLU A 25 -4.34 0.27 -36.66
C GLU A 25 -3.66 0.43 -35.30
N ASP A 26 -3.61 1.66 -34.80
CA ASP A 26 -3.32 1.91 -33.38
C ASP A 26 -4.34 1.13 -32.58
N ASP A 27 -3.93 0.02 -31.95
CA ASP A 27 -4.78 -0.69 -31.01
C ASP A 27 -5.06 0.31 -29.87
N PRO A 28 -6.33 0.76 -29.70
CA PRO A 28 -6.66 1.77 -28.69
C PRO A 28 -6.32 1.31 -27.26
N THR A 29 -5.98 0.05 -27.07
CA THR A 29 -5.53 -0.52 -25.80
C THR A 29 -4.01 -0.49 -25.61
N GLU A 30 -3.22 -0.23 -26.65
CA GLU A 30 -1.76 -0.11 -26.58
C GLU A 30 -1.38 1.24 -25.95
N LEU A 31 -0.83 1.20 -24.74
CA LEU A 31 -0.42 2.41 -23.98
C LEU A 31 1.04 2.81 -24.24
N PHE A 32 1.84 1.91 -24.78
CA PHE A 32 3.24 2.12 -25.14
C PHE A 32 3.68 1.08 -26.19
N PRO A 33 4.68 1.35 -27.02
CA PRO A 33 5.11 0.44 -28.08
C PRO A 33 5.40 -0.97 -27.58
N GLY A 34 4.71 -1.98 -28.16
CA GLY A 34 4.82 -3.39 -27.76
C GLY A 34 4.01 -3.78 -26.52
N ASP A 35 3.03 -2.98 -26.13
CA ASP A 35 2.15 -3.27 -25.01
C ASP A 35 1.18 -4.42 -25.35
N ALA A 36 1.39 -5.59 -24.78
CA ALA A 36 0.50 -6.74 -24.86
C ALA A 36 -0.52 -6.82 -23.70
N GLY A 37 -0.61 -5.78 -22.87
CA GLY A 37 -1.54 -5.74 -21.74
C GLY A 37 -2.98 -5.54 -22.19
N THR A 38 -3.92 -6.21 -21.52
CA THR A 38 -5.34 -6.22 -21.86
C THR A 38 -6.22 -5.34 -20.99
N LEU A 39 -5.64 -4.69 -19.96
CA LEU A 39 -6.41 -3.85 -19.05
C LEU A 39 -6.40 -2.40 -19.50
N GLU A 40 -7.52 -1.73 -19.27
CA GLU A 40 -7.64 -0.28 -19.42
C GLU A 40 -6.61 0.48 -18.59
N ALA A 41 -6.17 1.63 -19.07
CA ALA A 41 -5.14 2.44 -18.43
C ALA A 41 -5.40 2.74 -16.95
N ASP A 42 -6.63 3.09 -16.61
CA ASP A 42 -7.03 3.42 -15.23
C ASP A 42 -7.01 2.19 -14.33
N VAL A 43 -7.41 1.03 -14.85
CA VAL A 43 -7.33 -0.24 -14.12
C VAL A 43 -5.89 -0.63 -13.85
N ARG A 44 -4.98 -0.45 -14.83
CA ARG A 44 -3.53 -0.69 -14.64
C ARG A 44 -2.95 0.23 -13.58
N ARG A 45 -3.35 1.53 -13.55
CA ARG A 45 -2.91 2.48 -12.53
C ARG A 45 -3.35 2.06 -11.13
N VAL A 46 -4.60 1.60 -10.99
CA VAL A 46 -5.12 1.08 -9.71
C VAL A 46 -4.38 -0.16 -9.27
N LEU A 47 -4.14 -1.13 -10.18
CA LEU A 47 -3.38 -2.34 -9.89
C LEU A 47 -1.96 -2.00 -9.40
N VAL A 48 -1.25 -1.11 -10.09
CA VAL A 48 0.08 -0.64 -9.69
C VAL A 48 0.03 0.04 -8.33
N GLN A 49 -0.99 0.86 -8.06
CA GLN A 49 -1.15 1.52 -6.76
C GLN A 49 -1.38 0.52 -5.62
N LEU A 50 -2.22 -0.49 -5.83
CA LEU A 50 -2.44 -1.58 -4.88
C LEU A 50 -1.15 -2.36 -4.59
N LEU A 51 -0.32 -2.60 -5.62
CA LEU A 51 0.97 -3.27 -5.44
C LEU A 51 1.99 -2.41 -4.67
N ARG A 52 2.03 -1.11 -4.92
CA ARG A 52 3.00 -0.19 -4.32
C ARG A 52 2.63 0.25 -2.91
N ARG A 53 1.34 0.46 -2.63
CA ARG A 53 0.87 0.97 -1.34
C ARG A 53 0.35 -0.17 -0.48
N LYS A 54 0.45 -0.01 0.84
CA LYS A 54 -0.08 -0.96 1.81
C LYS A 54 -1.61 -1.00 1.78
N PHE A 55 -2.22 0.20 1.64
CA PHE A 55 -3.67 0.40 1.65
C PHE A 55 -4.09 1.37 0.55
N LEU A 56 -5.30 1.18 0.02
CA LEU A 56 -6.04 2.14 -0.80
C LEU A 56 -7.28 2.56 0.00
N LEU A 57 -7.40 3.86 0.27
CA LEU A 57 -8.52 4.43 1.04
C LEU A 57 -9.47 5.15 0.09
N ALA A 58 -10.76 4.84 0.18
CA ALA A 58 -11.82 5.48 -0.61
C ALA A 58 -11.85 7.01 -0.40
N GLU A 59 -11.67 7.44 0.84
CA GLU A 59 -11.66 8.86 1.20
C GLU A 59 -10.52 9.64 0.54
N LYS A 60 -9.31 9.06 0.51
CA LYS A 60 -8.13 9.71 -0.06
C LYS A 60 -8.03 9.58 -1.58
N ASN A 61 -8.61 8.54 -2.15
CA ASN A 61 -8.46 8.18 -3.56
C ASN A 61 -9.81 7.80 -4.19
N PRO A 62 -10.82 8.70 -4.20
CA PRO A 62 -12.19 8.34 -4.59
C PRO A 62 -12.31 7.87 -6.04
N ALA A 63 -11.52 8.40 -6.97
CA ALA A 63 -11.52 7.97 -8.36
C ALA A 63 -10.98 6.54 -8.50
N GLN A 64 -9.82 6.25 -7.90
CA GLN A 64 -9.21 4.91 -7.92
C GLN A 64 -10.08 3.88 -7.19
N TRP A 65 -10.75 4.29 -6.11
CA TRP A 65 -11.69 3.45 -5.39
C TRP A 65 -12.87 3.03 -6.29
N ARG A 66 -13.45 3.98 -7.03
CA ARG A 66 -14.52 3.67 -8.00
C ARG A 66 -14.04 2.71 -9.07
N THR A 67 -12.90 3.00 -9.70
CA THR A 67 -12.29 2.11 -10.71
C THR A 67 -12.02 0.71 -10.15
N LEU A 68 -11.57 0.61 -8.88
CA LEU A 68 -11.38 -0.66 -8.19
C LEU A 68 -12.69 -1.44 -8.10
N LEU A 69 -13.78 -0.81 -7.63
CA LEU A 69 -15.07 -1.49 -7.44
C LEU A 69 -15.68 -1.94 -8.77
N GLU A 70 -15.60 -1.11 -9.80
CA GLU A 70 -16.09 -1.42 -11.14
C GLU A 70 -15.34 -2.58 -11.81
N ASN A 71 -14.06 -2.76 -11.43
CA ASN A 71 -13.16 -3.75 -12.05
C ASN A 71 -12.60 -4.77 -11.05
N GLN A 72 -13.26 -4.97 -9.90
CA GLN A 72 -12.73 -5.75 -8.79
C GLN A 72 -12.30 -7.15 -9.22
N GLN A 73 -13.15 -7.88 -9.92
CA GLN A 73 -12.88 -9.27 -10.31
C GLN A 73 -11.61 -9.41 -11.17
N ILE A 74 -11.41 -8.51 -12.14
CA ILE A 74 -10.24 -8.60 -13.00
C ILE A 74 -8.97 -8.20 -12.26
N ILE A 75 -9.04 -7.20 -11.37
CA ILE A 75 -7.92 -6.79 -10.51
C ILE A 75 -7.54 -7.93 -9.56
N GLU A 76 -8.52 -8.58 -8.91
CA GLU A 76 -8.30 -9.75 -8.06
C GLU A 76 -7.64 -10.89 -8.85
N SER A 77 -8.13 -11.20 -10.04
CA SER A 77 -7.55 -12.23 -10.92
C SER A 77 -6.07 -11.95 -11.19
N ARG A 78 -5.71 -10.70 -11.55
CA ARG A 78 -4.30 -10.32 -11.79
C ARG A 78 -3.44 -10.38 -10.55
N MET A 79 -4.00 -10.08 -9.38
CA MET A 79 -3.28 -10.21 -8.12
C MET A 79 -3.12 -11.68 -7.72
N HIS A 80 -4.10 -12.53 -8.01
CA HIS A 80 -4.00 -13.98 -7.79
C HIS A 80 -2.88 -14.61 -8.63
N ASP A 81 -2.66 -14.15 -9.87
CA ASP A 81 -1.53 -14.58 -10.70
C ASP A 81 -0.16 -14.30 -10.03
N LEU A 82 -0.13 -13.37 -9.08
CA LEU A 82 1.04 -13.00 -8.27
C LEU A 82 1.03 -13.64 -6.87
N PHE A 83 0.12 -14.57 -6.59
CA PHE A 83 -0.10 -15.14 -5.25
C PHE A 83 -0.45 -14.10 -4.19
N ILE A 84 -1.13 -13.04 -4.59
CA ILE A 84 -1.60 -11.97 -3.70
C ILE A 84 -3.12 -12.00 -3.66
N ARG A 85 -3.70 -11.99 -2.47
CA ARG A 85 -5.13 -11.80 -2.25
C ARG A 85 -5.43 -10.33 -2.06
N LEU A 86 -6.43 -9.81 -2.78
CA LEU A 86 -7.03 -8.51 -2.51
C LEU A 86 -8.14 -8.67 -1.48
N VAL A 87 -8.18 -7.78 -0.50
CA VAL A 87 -9.26 -7.66 0.47
C VAL A 87 -9.87 -6.27 0.30
N VAL A 88 -11.18 -6.21 0.04
CA VAL A 88 -11.94 -4.96 -0.10
C VAL A 88 -12.98 -4.90 1.00
N ASP A 89 -12.78 -3.96 1.93
CA ASP A 89 -13.72 -3.65 3.00
C ASP A 89 -14.56 -2.44 2.58
N HIS A 90 -15.75 -2.72 2.06
CA HIS A 90 -16.66 -1.70 1.57
C HIS A 90 -17.21 -0.80 2.70
N GLU A 91 -17.41 -1.38 3.89
CA GLU A 91 -17.95 -0.64 5.03
C GLU A 91 -16.95 0.41 5.53
N ARG A 92 -15.66 0.05 5.57
CA ARG A 92 -14.60 0.94 6.01
C ARG A 92 -13.97 1.74 4.87
N GLY A 93 -14.32 1.44 3.62
CA GLY A 93 -13.74 2.08 2.45
C GLY A 93 -12.23 1.84 2.33
N VAL A 94 -11.78 0.62 2.61
CA VAL A 94 -10.36 0.24 2.62
C VAL A 94 -10.13 -0.98 1.73
N ALA A 95 -9.14 -0.90 0.84
CA ALA A 95 -8.65 -2.08 0.15
C ALA A 95 -7.17 -2.30 0.47
N TYR A 96 -6.79 -3.57 0.66
CA TYR A 96 -5.42 -3.96 0.97
C TYR A 96 -5.09 -5.34 0.43
N LYS A 97 -3.80 -5.64 0.38
CA LYS A 97 -3.29 -6.90 -0.14
C LYS A 97 -2.74 -7.79 0.95
N GLN A 98 -2.87 -9.09 0.75
CA GLN A 98 -2.31 -10.12 1.62
C GLN A 98 -1.53 -11.14 0.80
N GLN A 99 -0.35 -11.55 1.27
CA GLN A 99 0.38 -12.65 0.67
C GLN A 99 -0.36 -13.96 0.90
N VAL A 100 -0.60 -14.72 -0.16
CA VAL A 100 -1.06 -16.10 -0.05
C VAL A 100 0.08 -16.93 0.54
N ARG A 101 -0.22 -17.70 1.57
CA ARG A 101 0.70 -18.69 2.17
C ARG A 101 0.05 -20.05 2.08
N SER A 102 0.79 -21.04 1.66
CA SER A 102 0.35 -22.43 1.60
C SER A 102 1.42 -23.31 2.23
N THR A 103 0.98 -24.36 2.88
CA THR A 103 1.86 -25.43 3.38
C THR A 103 2.07 -26.54 2.34
N GLU A 104 1.22 -26.58 1.32
CA GLU A 104 1.22 -27.62 0.29
C GLU A 104 1.90 -27.18 -1.01
N LEU A 105 1.88 -25.87 -1.28
CA LEU A 105 2.45 -25.27 -2.49
C LEU A 105 3.63 -24.38 -2.11
N ASP A 106 4.71 -24.49 -2.87
CA ASP A 106 5.82 -23.53 -2.80
C ASP A 106 5.40 -22.22 -3.46
N VAL A 107 4.91 -21.28 -2.62
CA VAL A 107 4.43 -19.97 -3.05
C VAL A 107 5.54 -18.94 -2.87
N PRO A 108 6.00 -18.31 -3.95
CA PRO A 108 7.01 -17.25 -3.85
C PRO A 108 6.45 -16.05 -3.05
N ILE A 109 7.26 -15.56 -2.11
CA ILE A 109 6.89 -14.42 -1.26
C ILE A 109 7.23 -13.12 -1.98
N LEU A 110 6.21 -12.42 -2.44
CA LEU A 110 6.36 -11.12 -3.08
C LEU A 110 6.21 -9.96 -2.07
N LEU A 111 5.31 -10.10 -1.09
CA LEU A 111 5.08 -9.10 -0.07
C LEU A 111 5.95 -9.38 1.16
N ARG A 112 6.80 -8.43 1.52
CA ARG A 112 7.52 -8.49 2.80
C ARG A 112 6.60 -8.02 3.92
N ASP A 113 6.56 -8.80 5.01
CA ASP A 113 5.89 -8.37 6.23
C ASP A 113 6.71 -7.23 6.88
N GLU A 114 6.20 -6.03 6.82
CA GLU A 114 6.73 -4.91 7.58
C GLU A 114 6.08 -4.91 8.96
N SER A 115 6.80 -5.42 9.95
CA SER A 115 6.35 -5.36 11.33
C SER A 115 6.43 -3.93 11.87
N TYR A 116 5.49 -3.58 12.73
CA TYR A 116 5.59 -2.36 13.54
C TYR A 116 6.60 -2.55 14.66
N ASN A 117 7.43 -1.55 14.90
CA ASN A 117 8.33 -1.55 16.04
C ASN A 117 7.55 -1.32 17.35
N ARG A 118 8.25 -1.32 18.49
CA ARG A 118 7.63 -1.17 19.82
C ARG A 118 6.84 0.14 19.95
N ALA A 119 7.44 1.27 19.58
CA ALA A 119 6.78 2.58 19.66
C ALA A 119 5.54 2.65 18.76
N GLU A 120 5.66 2.18 17.52
CA GLU A 120 4.56 2.12 16.56
C GLU A 120 3.41 1.23 17.05
N THR A 121 3.74 0.08 17.65
CA THR A 121 2.74 -0.85 18.21
C THR A 121 2.00 -0.20 19.38
N LEU A 122 2.71 0.47 20.29
CA LEU A 122 2.11 1.18 21.43
C LEU A 122 1.19 2.32 20.98
N VAL A 123 1.65 3.10 20.00
CA VAL A 123 0.82 4.15 19.38
C VAL A 123 -0.43 3.53 18.73
N LEU A 124 -0.30 2.45 17.97
CA LEU A 124 -1.44 1.75 17.35
C LEU A 124 -2.45 1.26 18.39
N VAL A 125 -2.00 0.66 19.49
CA VAL A 125 -2.89 0.20 20.57
C VAL A 125 -3.65 1.38 21.16
N GLN A 126 -2.98 2.50 21.42
CA GLN A 126 -3.62 3.70 21.95
C GLN A 126 -4.64 4.27 20.96
N LEU A 127 -4.27 4.42 19.69
CA LEU A 127 -5.18 4.90 18.64
C LEU A 127 -6.41 4.01 18.51
N ARG A 128 -6.23 2.69 18.55
CA ARG A 128 -7.33 1.73 18.48
C ARG A 128 -8.26 1.84 19.68
N THR A 129 -7.71 2.07 20.87
CA THR A 129 -8.47 2.26 22.10
C THR A 129 -9.28 3.56 22.06
N VAL A 130 -8.67 4.67 21.64
CA VAL A 130 -9.37 5.95 21.45
C VAL A 130 -10.48 5.81 20.42
N PHE A 131 -10.17 5.22 19.26
CA PHE A 131 -11.14 5.02 18.18
C PHE A 131 -12.37 4.22 18.64
N GLN A 132 -12.15 3.15 19.41
CA GLN A 132 -13.22 2.31 19.93
C GLN A 132 -14.07 3.06 20.96
N ARG A 133 -13.45 3.84 21.84
CA ARG A 133 -14.14 4.66 22.84
C ARG A 133 -15.04 5.71 22.17
N GLU A 134 -14.51 6.49 21.23
CA GLU A 134 -15.24 7.56 20.55
C GLU A 134 -16.42 7.01 19.71
N ARG A 135 -16.21 5.88 19.01
CA ARG A 135 -17.32 5.22 18.32
C ARG A 135 -18.40 4.71 19.27
N GLY A 136 -18.01 4.24 20.45
CA GLY A 136 -18.95 3.78 21.48
C GLY A 136 -19.81 4.90 22.06
N THR A 137 -19.35 6.15 22.02
CA THR A 137 -20.10 7.35 22.43
C THR A 137 -20.92 7.99 21.30
N GLY A 138 -20.86 7.41 20.09
CA GLY A 138 -21.59 7.91 18.91
C GLY A 138 -20.91 9.06 18.16
N GLU A 139 -19.64 9.35 18.48
CA GLU A 139 -18.86 10.33 17.75
C GLU A 139 -18.61 9.88 16.31
N THR A 140 -18.74 10.81 15.37
CA THR A 140 -18.55 10.54 13.94
C THR A 140 -17.09 10.39 13.54
N SER A 141 -16.14 10.91 14.36
CA SER A 141 -14.71 10.84 14.09
C SER A 141 -13.91 10.87 15.40
N ALA A 142 -13.05 9.89 15.56
CA ALA A 142 -12.10 9.85 16.67
C ALA A 142 -10.90 10.76 16.40
N ARG A 143 -10.48 11.53 17.40
CA ARG A 143 -9.35 12.45 17.32
C ARG A 143 -8.37 12.23 18.47
N VAL A 144 -7.13 12.64 18.25
CA VAL A 144 -6.08 12.59 19.25
C VAL A 144 -5.11 13.75 19.05
N ASP A 145 -4.65 14.34 20.15
CA ASP A 145 -3.59 15.32 20.16
C ASP A 145 -2.24 14.65 20.41
N ILE A 146 -1.19 15.11 19.74
CA ILE A 146 0.15 14.50 19.82
C ILE A 146 0.69 14.48 21.25
N GLU A 147 0.44 15.53 22.02
CA GLU A 147 0.91 15.66 23.39
C GLU A 147 0.23 14.64 24.32
N GLU A 148 -1.08 14.45 24.20
CA GLU A 148 -1.83 13.43 24.93
C GLU A 148 -1.35 12.03 24.56
N LEU A 149 -1.13 11.79 23.25
CA LEU A 149 -0.62 10.52 22.76
C LEU A 149 0.79 10.22 23.29
N GLU A 150 1.70 11.20 23.25
CA GLU A 150 3.04 11.10 23.82
C GLU A 150 2.98 10.76 25.32
N GLN A 151 2.25 11.52 26.09
CA GLN A 151 2.12 11.29 27.53
C GLN A 151 1.63 9.88 27.84
N THR A 152 0.59 9.42 27.14
CA THR A 152 0.02 8.09 27.38
C THR A 152 0.98 6.98 26.96
N VAL A 153 1.59 7.09 25.78
CA VAL A 153 2.48 6.06 25.25
C VAL A 153 3.78 5.96 26.05
N LEU A 154 4.31 7.09 26.53
CA LEU A 154 5.53 7.11 27.32
C LEU A 154 5.37 6.39 28.67
N THR A 155 4.17 6.23 29.21
CA THR A 155 3.94 5.42 30.43
C THR A 155 4.31 3.95 30.27
N TYR A 156 4.38 3.46 29.02
CA TYR A 156 4.74 2.07 28.69
C TYR A 156 6.23 1.91 28.36
N PHE A 157 7.01 2.99 28.37
CA PHE A 157 8.47 2.93 28.22
C PHE A 157 9.11 2.64 29.57
N ASP A 158 10.34 2.15 29.52
CA ASP A 158 11.07 1.80 30.74
C ASP A 158 11.37 3.08 31.56
N PRO A 159 10.99 3.14 32.86
CA PRO A 159 11.29 4.27 33.69
C PRO A 159 12.81 4.49 33.90
N GLU A 160 13.62 3.43 33.70
CA GLU A 160 15.09 3.50 33.81
C GLU A 160 15.74 4.04 32.53
N ASP A 161 15.00 4.15 31.41
CA ASP A 161 15.50 4.81 30.21
C ASP A 161 15.51 6.32 30.38
N HIS A 162 16.66 6.84 30.87
CA HIS A 162 16.88 8.25 31.20
C HIS A 162 16.83 9.19 29.99
N ASN A 163 16.57 8.68 28.78
CA ASN A 163 16.53 9.48 27.55
C ASN A 163 15.10 9.78 27.07
N LEU A 164 14.37 10.54 27.89
CA LEU A 164 12.99 10.95 27.57
C LEU A 164 12.87 11.60 26.18
N ALA A 165 13.86 12.42 25.79
CA ALA A 165 13.86 13.08 24.47
C ALA A 165 13.92 12.08 23.31
N ARG A 166 14.66 10.98 23.48
CA ARG A 166 14.73 9.90 22.49
C ARG A 166 13.40 9.17 22.41
N SER A 167 12.81 8.82 23.54
CA SER A 167 11.52 8.12 23.58
C SER A 167 10.40 8.97 22.97
N GLN A 168 10.37 10.29 23.24
CA GLN A 168 9.47 11.23 22.57
C GLN A 168 9.68 11.25 21.05
N GLN A 169 10.93 11.28 20.59
CA GLN A 169 11.26 11.26 19.18
C GLN A 169 10.81 9.94 18.51
N GLU A 170 10.94 8.81 19.19
CA GLU A 170 10.45 7.51 18.69
C GLU A 170 8.93 7.51 18.53
N VAL A 171 8.18 8.08 19.48
CA VAL A 171 6.71 8.22 19.39
C VAL A 171 6.32 9.15 18.22
N ARG A 172 6.99 10.30 18.07
CA ARG A 172 6.72 11.22 16.95
C ARG A 172 7.02 10.58 15.60
N SER A 173 8.12 9.84 15.49
CA SER A 173 8.46 9.10 14.29
C SER A 173 7.42 8.03 13.96
N ALA A 174 6.91 7.33 14.98
CA ALA A 174 5.81 6.39 14.84
C ALA A 174 4.54 7.07 14.30
N VAL A 175 4.16 8.21 14.87
CA VAL A 175 3.00 8.99 14.39
C VAL A 175 3.17 9.39 12.92
N GLN A 176 4.33 9.89 12.51
CA GLN A 176 4.60 10.28 11.11
C GLN A 176 4.51 9.09 10.15
N ARG A 177 4.99 7.92 10.56
CA ARG A 177 4.82 6.70 9.77
C ARG A 177 3.34 6.34 9.61
N LEU A 178 2.55 6.40 10.69
CA LEU A 178 1.12 6.10 10.65
C LEU A 178 0.31 7.12 9.83
N VAL A 179 0.74 8.39 9.80
CA VAL A 179 0.20 9.40 8.86
C VAL A 179 0.50 9.01 7.42
N THR A 180 1.73 8.61 7.13
CA THR A 180 2.15 8.18 5.78
C THR A 180 1.36 6.96 5.31
N GLU A 181 1.11 6.00 6.20
CA GLU A 181 0.30 4.80 5.93
C GLU A 181 -1.20 5.09 5.86
N GLY A 182 -1.65 6.25 6.33
CA GLY A 182 -3.04 6.69 6.27
C GLY A 182 -3.91 6.29 7.46
N LEU A 183 -3.32 5.78 8.55
CA LEU A 183 -4.04 5.51 9.80
C LEU A 183 -4.41 6.80 10.53
N LEU A 184 -3.62 7.85 10.33
CA LEU A 184 -3.85 9.18 10.85
C LEU A 184 -3.94 10.20 9.73
N VAL A 185 -4.75 11.23 9.93
CA VAL A 185 -4.85 12.41 9.06
C VAL A 185 -4.67 13.64 9.93
N GLU A 186 -3.64 14.42 9.67
CA GLU A 186 -3.43 15.69 10.37
C GLU A 186 -4.48 16.71 9.94
N GLU A 187 -5.28 17.19 10.89
CA GLU A 187 -6.32 18.21 10.66
C GLU A 187 -5.80 19.63 11.00
N SER A 188 -4.93 19.73 11.99
CA SER A 188 -4.17 20.91 12.35
C SER A 188 -2.87 20.50 13.04
N ALA A 189 -1.96 21.46 13.28
CA ALA A 189 -0.67 21.18 13.88
C ALA A 189 -0.80 20.38 15.19
N GLY A 190 -0.29 19.14 15.18
CA GLY A 190 -0.32 18.25 16.34
C GLY A 190 -1.67 17.60 16.64
N ARG A 191 -2.70 17.84 15.85
CA ARG A 191 -4.02 17.23 16.02
C ARG A 191 -4.36 16.32 14.86
N TYR A 192 -4.70 15.08 15.16
CA TYR A 192 -4.90 14.03 14.18
C TYR A 192 -6.28 13.39 14.30
N ARG A 193 -6.90 13.12 13.15
CA ARG A 193 -8.07 12.28 13.04
C ARG A 193 -7.63 10.83 12.79
N ILE A 194 -8.19 9.91 13.55
CA ILE A 194 -7.95 8.47 13.44
C ILE A 194 -8.87 7.91 12.35
N THR A 195 -8.31 7.21 11.37
CA THR A 195 -9.09 6.60 10.29
C THR A 195 -9.59 5.20 10.66
N PRO A 196 -10.66 4.69 10.03
CA PRO A 196 -11.13 3.31 10.25
C PRO A 196 -10.10 2.23 9.95
N LEU A 197 -9.01 2.59 9.24
CA LEU A 197 -7.91 1.69 8.93
C LEU A 197 -7.27 1.09 10.20
N VAL A 198 -7.36 1.79 11.35
CA VAL A 198 -6.84 1.27 12.61
C VAL A 198 -7.51 -0.05 13.03
N GLU A 199 -8.77 -0.28 12.64
CA GLU A 199 -9.48 -1.53 12.91
C GLU A 199 -9.04 -2.69 11.99
N VAL A 200 -8.60 -2.35 10.78
CA VAL A 200 -8.06 -3.32 9.81
C VAL A 200 -6.67 -3.77 10.23
N VAL A 201 -5.83 -2.82 10.67
CA VAL A 201 -4.45 -3.11 11.09
C VAL A 201 -4.41 -3.81 12.44
N LEU A 202 -5.29 -3.42 13.37
CA LEU A 202 -5.35 -3.99 14.71
C LEU A 202 -6.78 -4.46 15.00
N SER A 203 -7.05 -5.74 14.71
CA SER A 203 -8.34 -6.37 15.01
C SER A 203 -8.64 -6.37 16.50
N THR A 204 -9.89 -6.60 16.87
CA THR A 204 -10.32 -6.64 18.27
C THR A 204 -9.57 -7.73 19.05
N GLU A 205 -9.37 -8.89 18.44
CA GLU A 205 -8.65 -10.01 19.04
C GLU A 205 -7.18 -9.66 19.28
N LYS A 206 -6.54 -9.07 18.28
CA LYS A 206 -5.13 -8.67 18.38
C LYS A 206 -4.92 -7.54 19.38
N LEU A 207 -5.88 -6.62 19.47
CA LEU A 207 -5.87 -5.57 20.49
C LEU A 207 -5.93 -6.18 21.91
N ALA A 208 -6.83 -7.14 22.14
CA ALA A 208 -6.97 -7.79 23.43
C ALA A 208 -5.68 -8.54 23.85
N GLU A 209 -5.06 -9.29 22.92
CA GLU A 209 -3.78 -9.96 23.15
C GLU A 209 -2.68 -8.97 23.54
N LEU A 210 -2.54 -7.87 22.79
CA LEU A 210 -1.51 -6.87 23.06
C LEU A 210 -1.76 -6.12 24.38
N GLN A 211 -3.01 -5.81 24.70
CA GLN A 211 -3.36 -5.15 25.98
C GLN A 211 -3.08 -6.08 27.17
N GLN A 212 -3.34 -7.36 27.04
CA GLN A 212 -3.03 -8.35 28.08
C GLN A 212 -1.50 -8.45 28.27
N TRP A 213 -0.75 -8.59 27.18
CA TRP A 213 0.72 -8.65 27.23
C TRP A 213 1.33 -7.40 27.86
N LEU A 214 0.80 -6.21 27.56
CA LEU A 214 1.26 -4.94 28.15
C LEU A 214 1.02 -4.90 29.67
N ARG A 215 -0.14 -5.38 30.14
CA ARG A 215 -0.45 -5.46 31.57
C ARG A 215 0.49 -6.39 32.30
N GLU A 216 0.67 -7.61 31.81
CA GLU A 216 1.56 -8.62 32.38
C GLU A 216 3.00 -8.10 32.51
N ARG A 217 3.47 -7.36 31.49
CA ARG A 217 4.80 -6.79 31.47
C ARG A 217 4.96 -5.62 32.49
N ASN A 218 3.96 -4.77 32.62
CA ASN A 218 3.99 -3.68 33.58
C ASN A 218 3.95 -4.20 35.03
N GLU A 219 3.18 -5.27 35.30
CA GLU A 219 3.14 -5.93 36.61
C GLU A 219 4.46 -6.62 36.96
N ALA A 220 5.19 -7.14 35.96
CA ALA A 220 6.51 -7.76 36.17
C ALA A 220 7.65 -6.74 36.43
N THR A 221 7.41 -5.48 36.13
CA THR A 221 8.42 -4.37 36.25
C THR A 221 8.13 -3.48 37.47
N ALA A 222 6.97 -3.63 38.11
CA ALA A 222 6.58 -2.92 39.34
C ALA A 222 6.95 -3.70 40.60
#